data_57a344de78603d9e4ad79beebc03526e
#
_entry.id   57a344de78603d9e4ad79beebc03526e
#
_cell.length_a   1.000
_cell.length_b   1.000
_cell.length_c   1.000
_cell.angle_alpha   90.00
_cell.angle_beta   90.00
_cell.angle_gamma   90.00
#
_symmetry.space_group_name_H-M   'P 1'
#
loop_
_entity.id
_entity.type
_entity.pdbx_description
1 polymer ?
#
loop_
_entity_poly.entity_id
_entity_poly.type
_entity_poly.pdbx_seq_one_letter_code
_entity_poly.pdbx_strand_id
1 'polypeptide(L)'
;MQVLRDQLQQLTSQPAQKLGFATLATLAVSLWSANGGIKAMFEGLNAVYHESEKRSFFKLNAISLALTLGFLAFVIASLLTITIVPDLLSFLGLPGIGEIVNFARWPVLLAVASFMIAVVYRFGPSRDQPQWRWISPGSIFAAIAWVAASLLFSWYTAHFGSYNKTYGSLGAAVGFMTWIWISTIVILVGAKINAEMEHQTAVDTTAGRPAPRGERGARMADTVGHSS
;
A
#
# COMPACT_ATOMS: atom_id res chain seq x y z
N MET A 1 30.46 -7.07 -24.02
CA MET A 1 30.16 -5.89 -24.84
C MET A 1 29.36 -6.25 -26.10
N GLN A 2 29.61 -7.38 -26.77
CA GLN A 2 28.84 -7.81 -27.97
C GLN A 2 27.37 -8.12 -27.65
N VAL A 3 27.06 -8.86 -26.60
CA VAL A 3 25.69 -9.25 -26.19
C VAL A 3 24.77 -8.02 -25.94
N LEU A 4 25.33 -6.96 -25.34
CA LEU A 4 24.58 -5.70 -25.14
C LEU A 4 24.33 -4.96 -26.46
N ARG A 5 25.27 -4.98 -27.39
CA ARG A 5 25.09 -4.40 -28.74
C ARG A 5 24.04 -5.15 -29.55
N ASP A 6 24.07 -6.48 -29.50
CA ASP A 6 23.10 -7.33 -30.23
C ASP A 6 21.68 -7.14 -29.67
N GLN A 7 21.52 -7.01 -28.33
CA GLN A 7 20.24 -6.70 -27.72
C GLN A 7 19.74 -5.29 -28.06
N LEU A 8 20.63 -4.29 -28.06
CA LEU A 8 20.27 -2.94 -28.46
C LEU A 8 19.91 -2.87 -29.95
N GLN A 9 20.60 -3.60 -30.83
CA GLN A 9 20.26 -3.68 -32.26
C GLN A 9 18.93 -4.41 -32.47
N GLN A 10 18.63 -5.47 -31.74
CA GLN A 10 17.32 -6.14 -31.80
C GLN A 10 16.18 -5.24 -31.33
N LEU A 11 16.39 -4.42 -30.31
CA LEU A 11 15.40 -3.45 -29.83
C LEU A 11 15.19 -2.30 -30.80
N THR A 12 16.27 -1.79 -31.43
CA THR A 12 16.19 -0.68 -32.38
C THR A 12 15.74 -1.09 -33.79
N SER A 13 15.83 -2.37 -34.14
CA SER A 13 15.38 -2.89 -35.45
C SER A 13 13.88 -3.24 -35.49
N GLN A 14 13.19 -3.21 -34.35
CA GLN A 14 11.74 -3.45 -34.36
C GLN A 14 10.98 -2.16 -34.76
N PRO A 15 9.92 -2.24 -35.57
CA PRO A 15 9.08 -1.10 -35.86
C PRO A 15 8.55 -0.47 -34.59
N ALA A 16 8.69 0.85 -34.43
CA ALA A 16 8.24 1.60 -33.24
C ALA A 16 6.78 1.29 -32.83
N GLN A 17 5.96 0.96 -33.81
CA GLN A 17 4.57 0.59 -33.62
C GLN A 17 4.39 -0.77 -32.91
N LYS A 18 5.25 -1.77 -33.20
CA LYS A 18 5.24 -3.08 -32.52
C LYS A 18 5.78 -2.97 -31.08
N LEU A 19 6.81 -2.15 -30.87
CA LEU A 19 7.33 -1.85 -29.52
C LEU A 19 6.28 -1.14 -28.67
N GLY A 20 5.57 -0.17 -29.24
CA GLY A 20 4.52 0.57 -28.54
C GLY A 20 3.37 -0.35 -28.10
N PHE A 21 2.89 -1.23 -28.99
CA PHE A 21 1.83 -2.18 -28.66
C PHE A 21 2.25 -3.20 -27.58
N ALA A 22 3.44 -3.77 -27.73
CA ALA A 22 3.98 -4.73 -26.75
C ALA A 22 4.14 -4.08 -25.36
N THR A 23 4.63 -2.85 -25.31
CA THR A 23 4.77 -2.09 -24.06
C THR A 23 3.43 -1.81 -23.42
N LEU A 24 2.44 -1.36 -24.18
CA LEU A 24 1.09 -1.11 -23.69
C LEU A 24 0.42 -2.41 -23.17
N ALA A 25 0.56 -3.51 -23.89
CA ALA A 25 0.06 -4.80 -23.48
C ALA A 25 0.70 -5.27 -22.17
N THR A 26 2.03 -5.15 -22.05
CA THR A 26 2.77 -5.49 -20.82
C THR A 26 2.34 -4.62 -19.64
N LEU A 27 2.18 -3.32 -19.84
CA LEU A 27 1.68 -2.41 -18.81
C LEU A 27 0.25 -2.78 -18.38
N ALA A 28 -0.64 -3.09 -19.33
CA ALA A 28 -2.01 -3.49 -19.02
C ALA A 28 -2.05 -4.79 -18.19
N VAL A 29 -1.26 -5.81 -18.57
CA VAL A 29 -1.15 -7.07 -17.82
C VAL A 29 -0.56 -6.82 -16.42
N SER A 30 0.47 -5.98 -16.31
CA SER A 30 1.08 -5.65 -15.02
C SER A 30 0.12 -4.92 -14.10
N LEU A 31 -0.64 -3.95 -14.61
CA LEU A 31 -1.68 -3.25 -13.86
C LEU A 31 -2.80 -4.20 -13.43
N TRP A 32 -3.23 -5.11 -14.31
CA TRP A 32 -4.23 -6.11 -13.98
C TRP A 32 -3.75 -7.04 -12.86
N SER A 33 -2.50 -7.50 -12.92
CA SER A 33 -1.87 -8.32 -11.89
C SER A 33 -1.77 -7.59 -10.55
N ALA A 34 -1.29 -6.34 -10.55
CA ALA A 34 -1.21 -5.49 -9.36
C ALA A 34 -2.60 -5.24 -8.74
N ASN A 35 -3.62 -5.04 -9.57
CA ASN A 35 -5.01 -4.91 -9.14
C ASN A 35 -5.53 -6.17 -8.44
N GLY A 36 -5.07 -7.36 -8.85
CA GLY A 36 -5.35 -8.64 -8.15
C GLY A 36 -4.86 -8.63 -6.70
N GLY A 37 -3.67 -8.09 -6.44
CA GLY A 37 -3.13 -7.93 -5.08
C GLY A 37 -3.98 -7.01 -4.19
N ILE A 38 -4.47 -5.89 -4.74
CA ILE A 38 -5.38 -4.99 -3.99
C ILE A 38 -6.72 -5.68 -3.68
N LYS A 39 -7.26 -6.50 -4.59
CA LYS A 39 -8.48 -7.27 -4.31
C LYS A 39 -8.28 -8.33 -3.22
N ALA A 40 -7.15 -9.03 -3.22
CA ALA A 40 -6.81 -9.95 -2.13
C ALA A 40 -6.71 -9.21 -0.78
N MET A 41 -6.18 -7.99 -0.77
CA MET A 41 -6.20 -7.13 0.43
C MET A 41 -7.65 -6.78 0.85
N PHE A 42 -8.56 -6.49 -0.09
CA PHE A 42 -9.98 -6.24 0.22
C PHE A 42 -10.65 -7.45 0.85
N GLU A 43 -10.36 -8.66 0.39
CA GLU A 43 -10.86 -9.89 0.99
C GLU A 43 -10.37 -10.04 2.44
N GLY A 44 -9.08 -9.78 2.69
CA GLY A 44 -8.53 -9.75 4.04
C GLY A 44 -9.20 -8.71 4.93
N LEU A 45 -9.43 -7.49 4.41
CA LEU A 45 -10.13 -6.44 5.15
C LEU A 45 -11.60 -6.80 5.40
N ASN A 46 -12.31 -7.36 4.42
CA ASN A 46 -13.67 -7.84 4.62
C ASN A 46 -13.73 -8.89 5.75
N ALA A 47 -12.77 -9.82 5.80
CA ALA A 47 -12.68 -10.79 6.89
C ALA A 47 -12.45 -10.12 8.26
N VAL A 48 -11.56 -9.13 8.35
CA VAL A 48 -11.27 -8.37 9.57
C VAL A 48 -12.48 -7.62 10.10
N TYR A 49 -13.28 -7.03 9.21
CA TYR A 49 -14.50 -6.28 9.57
C TYR A 49 -15.75 -7.15 9.59
N HIS A 50 -15.61 -8.48 9.40
CA HIS A 50 -16.73 -9.44 9.33
C HIS A 50 -17.77 -9.08 8.25
N GLU A 51 -17.32 -8.53 7.14
CA GLU A 51 -18.13 -8.17 6.00
C GLU A 51 -18.00 -9.18 4.87
N SER A 52 -19.02 -9.26 4.02
CA SER A 52 -18.98 -9.97 2.74
C SER A 52 -18.90 -8.97 1.59
N GLU A 53 -18.31 -9.37 0.46
CA GLU A 53 -18.24 -8.49 -0.71
C GLU A 53 -19.66 -8.30 -1.30
N LYS A 54 -20.14 -7.06 -1.26
CA LYS A 54 -21.49 -6.65 -1.73
C LYS A 54 -21.43 -5.80 -3.00
N ARG A 55 -20.23 -5.38 -3.41
CA ARG A 55 -20.04 -4.51 -4.58
C ARG A 55 -20.16 -5.30 -5.87
N SER A 56 -20.76 -4.68 -6.91
CA SER A 56 -20.76 -5.25 -8.24
C SER A 56 -19.34 -5.38 -8.80
N PHE A 57 -19.13 -6.29 -9.73
CA PHE A 57 -17.83 -6.53 -10.39
C PHE A 57 -17.19 -5.22 -10.91
N PHE A 58 -17.98 -4.35 -11.56
CA PHE A 58 -17.49 -3.08 -12.08
C PHE A 58 -17.05 -2.11 -10.97
N LYS A 59 -17.85 -1.98 -9.90
CA LYS A 59 -17.54 -1.11 -8.78
C LYS A 59 -16.28 -1.59 -8.02
N LEU A 60 -16.17 -2.89 -7.79
CA LEU A 60 -14.99 -3.50 -7.16
C LEU A 60 -13.73 -3.23 -7.98
N ASN A 61 -13.78 -3.46 -9.31
CA ASN A 61 -12.63 -3.22 -10.18
C ASN A 61 -12.28 -1.73 -10.28
N ALA A 62 -13.25 -0.84 -10.32
CA ALA A 62 -13.00 0.61 -10.36
C ALA A 62 -12.29 1.10 -9.09
N ILE A 63 -12.76 0.68 -7.91
CA ILE A 63 -12.14 1.06 -6.62
C ILE A 63 -10.74 0.45 -6.49
N SER A 64 -10.59 -0.84 -6.78
CA SER A 64 -9.29 -1.51 -6.67
C SER A 64 -8.26 -0.93 -7.64
N LEU A 65 -8.67 -0.61 -8.88
CA LEU A 65 -7.79 0.01 -9.88
C LEU A 65 -7.41 1.44 -9.47
N ALA A 66 -8.36 2.23 -8.96
CA ALA A 66 -8.08 3.58 -8.46
C ALA A 66 -7.06 3.55 -7.31
N LEU A 67 -7.19 2.60 -6.36
CA LEU A 67 -6.22 2.42 -5.28
C LEU A 67 -4.86 1.90 -5.80
N THR A 68 -4.86 0.99 -6.77
CA THR A 68 -3.62 0.53 -7.42
C THR A 68 -2.86 1.70 -8.06
N LEU A 69 -3.54 2.55 -8.82
CA LEU A 69 -2.94 3.73 -9.44
C LEU A 69 -2.49 4.75 -8.39
N GLY A 70 -3.28 4.97 -7.34
CA GLY A 70 -2.91 5.83 -6.22
C GLY A 70 -1.65 5.33 -5.50
N PHE A 71 -1.55 4.01 -5.28
CA PHE A 71 -0.37 3.40 -4.67
C PHE A 71 0.87 3.51 -5.56
N LEU A 72 0.73 3.27 -6.87
CA LEU A 72 1.82 3.46 -7.83
C LEU A 72 2.29 4.93 -7.86
N ALA A 73 1.36 5.88 -7.89
CA ALA A 73 1.68 7.29 -7.83
C ALA A 73 2.43 7.66 -6.53
N PHE A 74 2.00 7.11 -5.39
CA PHE A 74 2.68 7.29 -4.11
C PHE A 74 4.11 6.73 -4.14
N VAL A 75 4.32 5.52 -4.67
CA VAL A 75 5.66 4.92 -4.79
C VAL A 75 6.56 5.77 -5.68
N ILE A 76 6.07 6.19 -6.85
CA ILE A 76 6.82 7.04 -7.77
C ILE A 76 7.16 8.37 -7.10
N ALA A 77 6.20 9.05 -6.50
CA ALA A 77 6.43 10.31 -5.80
C ALA A 77 7.44 10.17 -4.65
N SER A 78 7.38 9.06 -3.90
CA SER A 78 8.33 8.76 -2.82
C SER A 78 9.75 8.58 -3.36
N LEU A 79 9.92 7.82 -4.43
CA LEU A 79 11.22 7.62 -5.08
C LEU A 79 11.78 8.95 -5.62
N LEU A 80 10.96 9.76 -6.28
CA LEU A 80 11.35 11.07 -6.77
C LEU A 80 11.76 12.00 -5.61
N THR A 81 11.01 11.99 -4.52
CA THR A 81 11.33 12.81 -3.34
C THR A 81 12.65 12.38 -2.71
N ILE A 82 12.91 11.09 -2.61
CA ILE A 82 14.14 10.57 -1.99
C ILE A 82 15.37 10.84 -2.87
N THR A 83 15.24 10.73 -4.20
CA THR A 83 16.37 10.80 -5.14
C THR A 83 16.62 12.20 -5.68
N ILE A 84 15.58 12.91 -6.11
CA ILE A 84 15.73 14.17 -6.88
C ILE A 84 15.80 15.40 -5.96
N VAL A 85 15.06 15.40 -4.84
CA VAL A 85 15.00 16.59 -3.99
C VAL A 85 16.37 16.98 -3.41
N PRO A 86 17.23 16.07 -2.92
CA PRO A 86 18.57 16.43 -2.44
C PRO A 86 19.44 17.06 -3.52
N ASP A 87 19.43 16.48 -4.75
CA ASP A 87 20.23 16.97 -5.86
C ASP A 87 19.77 18.36 -6.33
N LEU A 88 18.44 18.56 -6.38
CA LEU A 88 17.86 19.85 -6.75
C LEU A 88 18.23 20.95 -5.75
N LEU A 89 18.20 20.67 -4.45
CA LEU A 89 18.56 21.63 -3.39
C LEU A 89 20.05 22.00 -3.45
N SER A 90 20.91 21.03 -3.74
CA SER A 90 22.34 21.27 -3.93
C SER A 90 22.61 22.14 -5.16
N PHE A 91 21.89 21.90 -6.25
CA PHE A 91 21.97 22.69 -7.48
C PHE A 91 21.51 24.14 -7.28
N LEU A 92 20.49 24.36 -6.45
CA LEU A 92 19.98 25.69 -6.13
C LEU A 92 20.87 26.47 -5.12
N GLY A 93 21.95 25.86 -4.63
CA GLY A 93 22.86 26.51 -3.69
C GLY A 93 22.26 26.77 -2.31
N LEU A 94 21.32 25.91 -1.86
CA LEU A 94 20.60 26.02 -0.60
C LEU A 94 21.00 24.91 0.41
N PRO A 95 22.28 24.77 0.78
CA PRO A 95 22.74 23.66 1.63
C PRO A 95 22.10 23.68 3.02
N GLY A 96 21.85 24.84 3.59
CA GLY A 96 21.20 24.96 4.91
C GLY A 96 19.74 24.51 4.94
N ILE A 97 19.01 24.68 3.85
CA ILE A 97 17.64 24.14 3.70
C ILE A 97 17.67 22.64 3.42
N GLY A 98 18.73 22.15 2.79
CA GLY A 98 18.91 20.74 2.47
C GLY A 98 18.84 19.81 3.69
N GLU A 99 19.41 20.20 4.82
CA GLU A 99 19.36 19.41 6.06
C GLU A 99 17.95 19.35 6.63
N ILE A 100 17.24 20.48 6.65
CA ILE A 100 15.84 20.54 7.12
C ILE A 100 14.94 19.66 6.24
N VAL A 101 15.07 19.76 4.92
CA VAL A 101 14.28 18.98 3.97
C VAL A 101 14.64 17.48 4.06
N ASN A 102 15.92 17.16 4.21
CA ASN A 102 16.38 15.77 4.43
C ASN A 102 15.80 15.15 5.69
N PHE A 103 15.60 15.92 6.75
CA PHE A 103 14.95 15.45 7.96
C PHE A 103 13.42 15.39 7.78
N ALA A 104 12.81 16.47 7.27
CA ALA A 104 11.36 16.61 7.15
C ALA A 104 10.73 15.59 6.17
N ARG A 105 11.47 15.11 5.17
CA ARG A 105 10.96 14.14 4.20
C ARG A 105 10.44 12.85 4.87
N TRP A 106 11.10 12.37 5.94
CA TRP A 106 10.71 11.12 6.60
C TRP A 106 9.36 11.22 7.32
N PRO A 107 9.10 12.21 8.17
CA PRO A 107 7.77 12.43 8.74
C PRO A 107 6.69 12.64 7.67
N VAL A 108 7.00 13.37 6.60
CA VAL A 108 6.06 13.60 5.49
C VAL A 108 5.71 12.29 4.79
N LEU A 109 6.71 11.47 4.43
CA LEU A 109 6.48 10.17 3.81
C LEU A 109 5.69 9.22 4.73
N LEU A 110 5.97 9.24 6.03
CA LEU A 110 5.21 8.47 7.02
C LEU A 110 3.76 8.95 7.11
N ALA A 111 3.52 10.25 7.11
CA ALA A 111 2.17 10.82 7.12
C ALA A 111 1.39 10.44 5.84
N VAL A 112 2.03 10.53 4.67
CA VAL A 112 1.40 10.14 3.41
C VAL A 112 1.15 8.62 3.37
N ALA A 113 2.07 7.80 3.84
CA ALA A 113 1.87 6.35 3.95
C ALA A 113 0.70 6.01 4.88
N SER A 114 0.63 6.66 6.06
CA SER A 114 -0.49 6.52 6.99
C SER A 114 -1.82 6.93 6.35
N PHE A 115 -1.83 8.03 5.61
CA PHE A 115 -3.02 8.47 4.86
C PHE A 115 -3.42 7.46 3.78
N MET A 116 -2.48 6.91 3.02
CA MET A 116 -2.77 5.88 2.02
C MET A 116 -3.35 4.60 2.67
N ILE A 117 -2.81 4.18 3.81
CA ILE A 117 -3.37 3.06 4.58
C ILE A 117 -4.79 3.40 5.06
N ALA A 118 -5.02 4.62 5.54
CA ALA A 118 -6.36 5.07 5.94
C ALA A 118 -7.36 5.06 4.78
N VAL A 119 -6.92 5.45 3.57
CA VAL A 119 -7.73 5.36 2.34
C VAL A 119 -8.09 3.90 2.03
N VAL A 120 -7.14 2.97 2.18
CA VAL A 120 -7.39 1.53 2.02
C VAL A 120 -8.40 1.03 3.07
N TYR A 121 -8.29 1.44 4.33
CA TYR A 121 -9.24 1.05 5.37
C TYR A 121 -10.64 1.64 5.15
N ARG A 122 -10.72 2.82 4.52
CA ARG A 122 -11.99 3.47 4.25
C ARG A 122 -12.72 2.85 3.07
N PHE A 123 -12.02 2.54 1.99
CA PHE A 123 -12.60 2.13 0.72
C PHE A 123 -12.41 0.64 0.41
N GLY A 124 -11.51 -0.04 1.12
CA GLY A 124 -11.24 -1.46 0.94
C GLY A 124 -12.38 -2.37 1.38
N PRO A 125 -12.87 -2.29 2.62
CA PRO A 125 -13.97 -3.14 3.08
C PRO A 125 -15.29 -2.81 2.37
N SER A 126 -16.12 -3.83 2.14
CA SER A 126 -17.45 -3.71 1.50
C SER A 126 -18.52 -3.36 2.53
N ARG A 127 -18.45 -2.17 3.08
CA ARG A 127 -19.35 -1.67 4.12
C ARG A 127 -19.62 -0.17 3.93
N ASP A 128 -20.51 0.41 4.72
CA ASP A 128 -20.65 1.86 4.80
C ASP A 128 -19.36 2.48 5.37
N GLN A 129 -18.98 3.60 4.76
CA GLN A 129 -17.67 4.20 5.00
C GLN A 129 -17.55 4.71 6.43
N PRO A 130 -16.46 4.40 7.14
CA PRO A 130 -16.19 4.95 8.47
C PRO A 130 -15.83 6.44 8.39
N GLN A 131 -16.08 7.17 9.47
CA GLN A 131 -15.52 8.50 9.66
C GLN A 131 -13.99 8.42 9.78
N TRP A 132 -13.27 9.42 9.26
CA TRP A 132 -11.81 9.45 9.25
C TRP A 132 -11.18 9.27 10.64
N ARG A 133 -11.79 9.83 11.68
CA ARG A 133 -11.31 9.72 13.07
C ARG A 133 -11.23 8.28 13.57
N TRP A 134 -12.05 7.36 13.04
CA TRP A 134 -12.11 5.97 13.47
C TRP A 134 -11.13 5.05 12.74
N ILE A 135 -10.61 5.49 11.61
CA ILE A 135 -9.60 4.75 10.86
C ILE A 135 -8.18 5.28 11.08
N SER A 136 -8.03 6.50 11.62
CA SER A 136 -6.71 7.12 11.83
C SER A 136 -5.83 6.38 12.83
N PRO A 137 -6.31 5.90 14.01
CA PRO A 137 -5.44 5.21 14.96
C PRO A 137 -4.80 3.96 14.40
N GLY A 138 -5.57 3.08 13.75
CA GLY A 138 -5.04 1.88 13.14
C GLY A 138 -4.14 2.15 11.93
N SER A 139 -4.40 3.21 11.15
CA SER A 139 -3.53 3.56 10.03
C SER A 139 -2.18 4.13 10.48
N ILE A 140 -2.16 4.93 11.53
CA ILE A 140 -0.91 5.44 12.14
C ILE A 140 -0.11 4.27 12.73
N PHE A 141 -0.78 3.41 13.49
CA PHE A 141 -0.15 2.20 14.03
C PHE A 141 0.44 1.34 12.91
N ALA A 142 -0.34 1.05 11.87
CA ALA A 142 0.12 0.23 10.75
C ALA A 142 1.31 0.86 10.01
N ALA A 143 1.30 2.18 9.80
CA ALA A 143 2.41 2.87 9.16
C ALA A 143 3.70 2.78 9.98
N ILE A 144 3.63 3.02 11.29
CA ILE A 144 4.79 2.92 12.19
C ILE A 144 5.28 1.48 12.28
N ALA A 145 4.36 0.52 12.48
CA ALA A 145 4.69 -0.89 12.58
C ALA A 145 5.29 -1.43 11.26
N TRP A 146 4.81 -0.94 10.11
CA TRP A 146 5.35 -1.31 8.80
C TRP A 146 6.78 -0.81 8.61
N VAL A 147 7.07 0.43 9.03
CA VAL A 147 8.45 0.96 8.99
C VAL A 147 9.35 0.14 9.92
N ALA A 148 8.91 -0.14 11.16
CA ALA A 148 9.67 -0.96 12.09
C ALA A 148 9.92 -2.38 11.55
N ALA A 149 8.90 -3.04 11.00
CA ALA A 149 9.01 -4.36 10.38
C ALA A 149 9.96 -4.34 9.17
N SER A 150 9.89 -3.29 8.33
CA SER A 150 10.78 -3.13 7.18
C SER A 150 12.25 -2.94 7.60
N LEU A 151 12.51 -2.17 8.66
CA LEU A 151 13.86 -2.00 9.22
C LEU A 151 14.40 -3.31 9.80
N LEU A 152 13.58 -4.03 10.56
CA LEU A 152 13.95 -5.34 11.11
C LEU A 152 14.20 -6.36 10.01
N PHE A 153 13.36 -6.38 8.98
CA PHE A 153 13.52 -7.26 7.83
C PHE A 153 14.79 -6.92 7.03
N SER A 154 15.08 -5.64 6.82
CA SER A 154 16.30 -5.17 6.17
C SER A 154 17.55 -5.58 6.97
N TRP A 155 17.51 -5.39 8.30
CA TRP A 155 18.58 -5.85 9.19
C TRP A 155 18.78 -7.37 9.11
N TYR A 156 17.68 -8.14 9.15
CA TYR A 156 17.72 -9.60 9.02
C TYR A 156 18.36 -10.03 7.71
N THR A 157 17.91 -9.48 6.58
CA THR A 157 18.45 -9.84 5.26
C THR A 157 19.92 -9.46 5.10
N ALA A 158 20.38 -8.37 5.72
CA ALA A 158 21.77 -7.94 5.70
C ALA A 158 22.69 -8.89 6.50
N HIS A 159 22.21 -9.41 7.64
CA HIS A 159 23.04 -10.25 8.53
C HIS A 159 22.95 -11.75 8.22
N PHE A 160 21.80 -12.20 7.75
CA PHE A 160 21.55 -13.61 7.40
C PHE A 160 21.59 -13.89 5.90
N GLY A 161 22.04 -12.93 5.10
CA GLY A 161 22.03 -12.94 3.63
C GLY A 161 23.03 -13.92 2.96
N SER A 162 23.60 -14.88 3.69
CA SER A 162 24.33 -16.02 3.09
C SER A 162 23.44 -16.86 2.17
N TYR A 163 22.12 -16.76 2.29
CA TYR A 163 21.14 -17.33 1.37
C TYR A 163 21.32 -16.84 -0.09
N ASN A 164 21.74 -15.60 -0.31
CA ASN A 164 21.99 -15.07 -1.64
C ASN A 164 23.18 -15.76 -2.35
N LYS A 165 24.16 -16.26 -1.60
CA LYS A 165 25.32 -16.98 -2.17
C LYS A 165 24.93 -18.37 -2.70
N THR A 166 23.92 -19.00 -2.09
CA THR A 166 23.49 -20.36 -2.44
C THR A 166 22.34 -20.36 -3.46
N TYR A 167 21.40 -19.44 -3.35
CA TYR A 167 20.15 -19.42 -4.13
C TYR A 167 20.03 -18.26 -5.14
N GLY A 168 21.00 -17.33 -5.17
CA GLY A 168 21.03 -16.25 -6.16
C GLY A 168 19.71 -15.44 -6.24
N SER A 169 19.16 -15.32 -7.44
CA SER A 169 17.91 -14.59 -7.69
C SER A 169 16.68 -15.17 -6.98
N LEU A 170 16.66 -16.47 -6.68
CA LEU A 170 15.58 -17.11 -5.92
C LEU A 170 15.53 -16.59 -4.48
N GLY A 171 16.66 -16.34 -3.85
CA GLY A 171 16.71 -15.76 -2.51
C GLY A 171 16.06 -14.37 -2.45
N ALA A 172 16.30 -13.54 -3.47
CA ALA A 172 15.67 -12.22 -3.58
C ALA A 172 14.13 -12.30 -3.76
N ALA A 173 13.67 -13.25 -4.58
CA ALA A 173 12.22 -13.47 -4.80
C ALA A 173 11.53 -13.94 -3.50
N VAL A 174 12.10 -14.90 -2.78
CA VAL A 174 11.57 -15.38 -1.50
C VAL A 174 11.59 -14.27 -0.46
N GLY A 175 12.66 -13.48 -0.37
CA GLY A 175 12.76 -12.33 0.51
C GLY A 175 11.66 -11.30 0.22
N PHE A 176 11.44 -10.97 -1.04
CA PHE A 176 10.39 -10.03 -1.45
C PHE A 176 8.99 -10.55 -1.10
N MET A 177 8.70 -11.83 -1.34
CA MET A 177 7.42 -12.45 -0.96
C MET A 177 7.21 -12.41 0.55
N THR A 178 8.26 -12.71 1.33
CA THR A 178 8.20 -12.64 2.79
C THR A 178 7.93 -11.21 3.27
N TRP A 179 8.56 -10.21 2.66
CA TRP A 179 8.32 -8.82 3.00
C TRP A 179 6.88 -8.37 2.68
N ILE A 180 6.32 -8.78 1.52
CA ILE A 180 4.90 -8.53 1.19
C ILE A 180 3.98 -9.20 2.22
N TRP A 181 4.27 -10.43 2.61
CA TRP A 181 3.48 -11.18 3.59
C TRP A 181 3.47 -10.46 4.96
N ILE A 182 4.63 -10.06 5.47
CA ILE A 182 4.75 -9.28 6.72
C ILE A 182 3.98 -7.96 6.59
N SER A 183 4.13 -7.24 5.48
CA SER A 183 3.43 -5.98 5.21
C SER A 183 1.92 -6.15 5.25
N THR A 184 1.41 -7.21 4.64
CA THR A 184 -0.02 -7.53 4.65
C THR A 184 -0.53 -7.78 6.08
N ILE A 185 0.20 -8.56 6.88
CA ILE A 185 -0.16 -8.83 8.29
C ILE A 185 -0.22 -7.53 9.08
N VAL A 186 0.78 -6.67 8.97
CA VAL A 186 0.83 -5.39 9.70
C VAL A 186 -0.37 -4.50 9.34
N ILE A 187 -0.71 -4.41 8.04
CA ILE A 187 -1.88 -3.65 7.59
C ILE A 187 -3.18 -4.26 8.13
N LEU A 188 -3.34 -5.58 8.11
CA LEU A 188 -4.54 -6.23 8.64
C LEU A 188 -4.66 -6.09 10.17
N VAL A 189 -3.55 -6.10 10.90
CA VAL A 189 -3.55 -5.83 12.36
C VAL A 189 -4.01 -4.39 12.64
N GLY A 190 -3.53 -3.40 11.89
CA GLY A 190 -4.01 -2.03 12.01
C GLY A 190 -5.51 -1.87 11.69
N ALA A 191 -6.00 -2.61 10.68
CA ALA A 191 -7.44 -2.68 10.38
C ALA A 191 -8.22 -3.30 11.55
N LYS A 192 -7.68 -4.36 12.17
CA LYS A 192 -8.32 -5.01 13.32
C LYS A 192 -8.40 -4.08 14.53
N ILE A 193 -7.38 -3.26 14.79
CA ILE A 193 -7.44 -2.23 15.83
C ILE A 193 -8.62 -1.29 15.59
N ASN A 194 -8.78 -0.76 14.36
CA ASN A 194 -9.92 0.09 14.03
C ASN A 194 -11.25 -0.64 14.19
N ALA A 195 -11.34 -1.88 13.72
CA ALA A 195 -12.56 -2.69 13.80
C ALA A 195 -12.98 -2.92 15.26
N GLU A 196 -12.04 -3.24 16.16
CA GLU A 196 -12.32 -3.43 17.58
C GLU A 196 -12.71 -2.11 18.26
N MET A 197 -12.07 -1.00 17.91
CA MET A 197 -12.46 0.32 18.44
C MET A 197 -13.90 0.67 18.05
N GLU A 198 -14.31 0.37 16.81
CA GLU A 198 -15.69 0.54 16.38
C GLU A 198 -16.65 -0.39 17.12
N HIS A 199 -16.27 -1.65 17.31
CA HIS A 199 -17.09 -2.66 17.96
C HIS A 199 -17.34 -2.37 19.43
N GLN A 200 -16.45 -1.63 20.10
CA GLN A 200 -16.53 -1.31 21.52
C GLN A 200 -17.19 0.05 21.80
N THR A 201 -17.63 0.80 20.77
CA THR A 201 -18.27 2.08 20.96
C THR A 201 -19.79 2.04 20.74
N ALA A 202 -20.51 2.85 21.54
CA ALA A 202 -21.94 3.05 21.35
C ALA A 202 -22.24 4.09 20.23
N VAL A 203 -21.25 4.93 19.94
CA VAL A 203 -21.39 6.03 18.98
C VAL A 203 -21.38 5.50 17.54
N ASP A 204 -22.19 6.11 16.67
CA ASP A 204 -22.14 5.78 15.25
C ASP A 204 -20.78 6.21 14.65
N THR A 205 -20.07 5.24 14.09
CA THR A 205 -18.76 5.40 13.51
C THR A 205 -18.80 5.60 12.00
N THR A 206 -19.97 5.41 11.37
CA THR A 206 -20.14 5.54 9.92
C THR A 206 -20.28 7.00 9.49
N ALA A 207 -19.93 7.27 8.24
CA ALA A 207 -20.06 8.60 7.65
C ALA A 207 -21.52 8.82 7.18
N GLY A 208 -22.06 9.98 7.47
CA GLY A 208 -23.41 10.34 7.07
C GLY A 208 -24.25 10.86 8.22
N ARG A 209 -25.57 10.71 8.12
CA ARG A 209 -26.49 11.04 9.22
C ARG A 209 -26.40 9.92 10.27
N PRO A 210 -26.36 10.25 11.57
CA PRO A 210 -26.34 9.24 12.61
C PRO A 210 -27.50 8.27 12.46
N ALA A 211 -27.19 6.97 12.42
CA ALA A 211 -28.16 5.89 12.32
C ALA A 211 -28.20 5.06 13.61
N PRO A 212 -29.37 4.51 13.98
CA PRO A 212 -29.46 3.58 15.09
C PRO A 212 -28.69 2.30 14.78
N ARG A 213 -28.32 1.55 15.84
CA ARG A 213 -27.67 0.25 15.67
C ARG A 213 -28.57 -0.71 14.88
N GLY A 214 -27.95 -1.48 13.99
CA GLY A 214 -28.61 -2.39 13.07
C GLY A 214 -28.93 -1.77 11.71
N GLU A 215 -28.79 -0.44 11.55
CA GLU A 215 -29.07 0.28 10.33
C GLU A 215 -27.84 1.03 9.75
N ARG A 216 -26.66 0.87 10.38
CA ARG A 216 -25.42 1.59 10.02
C ARG A 216 -24.71 1.00 8.80
N GLY A 217 -25.16 -0.16 8.30
CA GLY A 217 -24.58 -0.80 7.13
C GLY A 217 -23.12 -1.27 7.28
N ALA A 218 -22.64 -1.39 8.52
CA ALA A 218 -21.29 -1.83 8.89
C ALA A 218 -21.36 -2.71 10.14
N ARG A 219 -21.01 -3.98 10.02
CA ARG A 219 -21.21 -4.98 11.07
C ARG A 219 -20.54 -4.61 12.39
N MET A 220 -19.30 -4.11 12.35
CA MET A 220 -18.58 -3.69 13.56
C MET A 220 -19.18 -2.45 14.22
N ALA A 221 -19.82 -1.55 13.44
CA ALA A 221 -20.53 -0.41 13.97
C ALA A 221 -21.93 -0.77 14.50
N ASP A 222 -22.56 -1.82 13.96
CA ASP A 222 -23.90 -2.27 14.31
C ASP A 222 -23.96 -3.21 15.52
N THR A 223 -22.83 -3.85 15.87
CA THR A 223 -22.73 -4.77 16.99
C THR A 223 -21.83 -4.20 18.10
N VAL A 224 -21.98 -4.70 19.32
CA VAL A 224 -21.10 -4.36 20.45
C VAL A 224 -20.41 -5.62 20.91
N GLY A 225 -19.11 -5.52 21.15
CA GLY A 225 -18.35 -6.60 21.77
C GLY A 225 -18.90 -6.96 23.14
N HIS A 226 -18.89 -8.23 23.50
CA HIS A 226 -19.23 -8.64 24.84
C HIS A 226 -18.19 -8.07 25.80
N SER A 227 -18.65 -7.39 26.87
CA SER A 227 -17.79 -7.07 28.00
C SER A 227 -17.35 -8.39 28.62
N SER A 228 -16.08 -8.73 28.47
CA SER A 228 -15.47 -9.84 29.20
C SER A 228 -15.37 -9.55 30.69
#